data_7d3117cd5cb3390e39fea695ad931c26
#
_entry.id   7d3117cd5cb3390e39fea695ad931c26
#
_cell.length_a   1.000
_cell.length_b   1.000
_cell.length_c   1.000
_cell.angle_alpha   90.00
_cell.angle_beta   90.00
_cell.angle_gamma   90.00
#
_symmetry.space_group_name_H-M   'P 1'
#
loop_
_entity.id
_entity.type
_entity.pdbx_description
1 polymer ?
#
loop_
_entity_poly.entity_id
_entity_poly.type
_entity_poly.pdbx_seq_one_letter_code
_entity_poly.pdbx_strand_id
1 'polypeptide(L)'
;MRAPKLALAALVAAGCAGSALRGTGDLGLVVERSSGSLLVVDTSARVALGRIEGLGDLSHASIVYGRDGRYGYVFGRDGGLSKVDLLERRVVRRLVQAGNAIGGAMSQDGRVVAAANYEPGGLRLFDAATLEPLAEIPSAWGEGGARAKVVGIADAPGNRFVFSLFEAGEIWIVDASDPRQPAVMRIPNAGRQPYDGFVTPDGRWYIAGLYGEDGLALVDLWAPEQGARRILSGYGRGQEPMPVYKMPHLRGWAIAGPLAFLPAIGRHEVLVVDTRDWREAGRVPVHGQPVFVVAQPGGRSVWVNFAFPRNDVVQVIDTATLAVVRTLRPGRAVLHLEFLPRGGEVWISSRDDHRLLVYDTRSHAELARLPAASPSGIFLTARAHRIGF
;
A
#
# COMPACT_ATOMS: atom_id res chain seq x y z
N MET A 1 82.56 -12.64 6.38
CA MET A 1 81.50 -12.34 7.38
C MET A 1 80.24 -11.89 6.55
N ARG A 2 79.25 -12.76 6.47
CA ARG A 2 77.98 -12.48 5.76
C ARG A 2 76.90 -12.17 6.84
N ALA A 3 76.26 -11.01 6.75
CA ALA A 3 75.17 -10.63 7.61
C ALA A 3 73.85 -11.31 7.18
N PRO A 4 72.99 -11.76 8.10
CA PRO A 4 71.73 -12.36 7.76
C PRO A 4 70.67 -11.29 7.42
N LYS A 5 69.92 -11.54 6.32
CA LYS A 5 68.73 -10.76 5.95
C LYS A 5 67.57 -11.18 6.82
N LEU A 6 67.06 -10.30 7.68
CA LEU A 6 65.75 -10.47 8.31
C LEU A 6 64.65 -10.24 7.27
N ALA A 7 63.84 -11.25 7.06
CA ALA A 7 62.58 -11.14 6.30
C ALA A 7 61.46 -10.70 7.28
N LEU A 8 60.93 -9.51 7.08
CA LEU A 8 59.77 -8.96 7.80
C LEU A 8 58.51 -9.56 7.20
N ALA A 9 57.87 -10.51 7.89
CA ALA A 9 56.57 -11.05 7.52
C ALA A 9 55.50 -10.04 7.89
N ALA A 10 54.86 -9.41 6.90
CA ALA A 10 53.69 -8.57 7.12
C ALA A 10 52.46 -9.48 7.35
N LEU A 11 51.97 -9.54 8.60
CA LEU A 11 50.66 -10.10 8.89
C LEU A 11 49.58 -9.17 8.33
N VAL A 12 48.92 -9.60 7.26
CA VAL A 12 47.68 -8.99 6.79
C VAL A 12 46.59 -9.46 7.76
N ALA A 13 46.18 -8.62 8.69
CA ALA A 13 44.97 -8.82 9.49
C ALA A 13 43.77 -8.65 8.58
N ALA A 14 43.18 -9.78 8.13
CA ALA A 14 41.87 -9.78 7.51
C ALA A 14 40.87 -9.39 8.60
N GLY A 15 40.57 -8.10 8.69
CA GLY A 15 39.47 -7.59 9.49
C GLY A 15 38.19 -8.19 9.00
N CYS A 16 37.58 -9.10 9.76
CA CYS A 16 36.16 -9.41 9.61
C CYS A 16 35.41 -8.10 9.77
N ALA A 17 34.98 -7.50 8.69
CA ALA A 17 33.99 -6.46 8.71
C ALA A 17 32.71 -7.08 9.27
N GLY A 18 32.57 -7.08 10.59
CA GLY A 18 31.32 -7.42 11.24
C GLY A 18 30.23 -6.54 10.63
N SER A 19 29.18 -7.15 10.08
CA SER A 19 28.02 -6.40 9.60
C SER A 19 27.56 -5.56 10.77
N ALA A 20 27.61 -4.23 10.61
CA ALA A 20 27.11 -3.31 11.62
C ALA A 20 25.68 -3.72 11.96
N LEU A 21 25.37 -3.86 13.26
CA LEU A 21 24.01 -4.13 13.71
C LEU A 21 23.08 -3.06 13.14
N ARG A 22 22.02 -3.48 12.46
CA ARG A 22 21.07 -2.59 11.81
C ARG A 22 19.66 -2.88 12.32
N GLY A 23 18.94 -1.83 12.71
CA GLY A 23 17.51 -1.91 12.99
C GLY A 23 16.69 -1.96 11.70
N THR A 24 15.44 -2.35 11.81
CA THR A 24 14.51 -2.43 10.68
C THR A 24 13.66 -1.18 10.51
N GLY A 25 13.58 -0.31 11.52
CA GLY A 25 12.68 0.85 11.53
C GLY A 25 12.94 1.90 10.44
N ASP A 26 14.17 1.95 9.91
CA ASP A 26 14.58 2.85 8.85
C ASP A 26 14.63 2.20 7.46
N LEU A 27 14.12 0.98 7.34
CA LEU A 27 14.13 0.26 6.07
C LEU A 27 12.85 0.48 5.26
N GLY A 28 12.95 0.24 3.98
CA GLY A 28 11.82 0.21 3.05
C GLY A 28 12.10 -0.68 1.85
N LEU A 29 11.03 -1.09 1.21
CA LEU A 29 11.05 -1.84 -0.04
C LEU A 29 10.41 -0.99 -1.14
N VAL A 30 11.07 -0.94 -2.29
CA VAL A 30 10.56 -0.27 -3.49
C VAL A 30 10.41 -1.29 -4.60
N VAL A 31 9.22 -1.36 -5.19
CA VAL A 31 8.94 -2.27 -6.30
C VAL A 31 9.62 -1.76 -7.56
N GLU A 32 10.51 -2.55 -8.13
CA GLU A 32 11.16 -2.31 -9.43
C GLU A 32 10.45 -3.15 -10.51
N ARG A 33 9.48 -2.53 -11.21
CA ARG A 33 8.55 -3.25 -12.09
C ARG A 33 9.22 -3.90 -13.30
N SER A 34 10.24 -3.25 -13.87
CA SER A 34 10.89 -3.75 -15.09
C SER A 34 11.77 -4.98 -14.86
N SER A 35 12.27 -5.16 -13.64
CA SER A 35 13.14 -6.28 -13.27
C SER A 35 12.46 -7.36 -12.45
N GLY A 36 11.22 -7.12 -11.97
CA GLY A 36 10.55 -8.04 -11.05
C GLY A 36 11.32 -8.20 -9.73
N SER A 37 11.95 -7.12 -9.25
CA SER A 37 12.76 -7.09 -8.04
C SER A 37 12.26 -6.04 -7.04
N LEU A 38 12.81 -6.09 -5.84
CA LEU A 38 12.63 -5.07 -4.81
C LEU A 38 13.97 -4.41 -4.51
N LEU A 39 13.99 -3.09 -4.53
CA LEU A 39 15.11 -2.31 -4.01
C LEU A 39 14.91 -2.12 -2.49
N VAL A 40 15.88 -2.57 -1.70
CA VAL A 40 15.93 -2.32 -0.25
C VAL A 40 16.60 -0.98 -0.01
N VAL A 41 15.92 -0.08 0.70
CA VAL A 41 16.44 1.27 0.98
C VAL A 41 16.58 1.50 2.48
N ASP A 42 17.58 2.30 2.84
CA ASP A 42 17.74 2.92 4.15
C ASP A 42 17.25 4.36 4.06
N THR A 43 16.20 4.68 4.79
CA THR A 43 15.57 5.99 4.73
C THR A 43 16.30 7.05 5.52
N SER A 44 17.01 6.71 6.59
CA SER A 44 17.83 7.65 7.38
C SER A 44 19.08 8.08 6.62
N ALA A 45 19.76 7.12 6.00
CA ALA A 45 20.94 7.41 5.17
C ALA A 45 20.59 7.87 3.76
N ARG A 46 19.35 7.66 3.30
CA ARG A 46 18.85 7.92 1.94
C ARG A 46 19.69 7.20 0.87
N VAL A 47 19.92 5.90 1.09
CA VAL A 47 20.71 5.07 0.18
C VAL A 47 20.00 3.76 -0.16
N ALA A 48 20.36 3.20 -1.31
CA ALA A 48 20.01 1.83 -1.68
C ALA A 48 20.99 0.85 -1.01
N LEU A 49 20.46 -0.20 -0.39
CA LEU A 49 21.24 -1.24 0.28
C LEU A 49 21.50 -2.47 -0.58
N GLY A 50 20.67 -2.68 -1.58
CA GLY A 50 20.72 -3.83 -2.47
C GLY A 50 19.35 -4.21 -3.01
N ARG A 51 19.31 -5.32 -3.78
CA ARG A 51 18.07 -5.81 -4.41
C ARG A 51 17.73 -7.21 -3.92
N ILE A 52 16.43 -7.50 -3.98
CA ILE A 52 15.87 -8.84 -3.80
C ILE A 52 15.25 -9.22 -5.14
N GLU A 53 15.75 -10.26 -5.77
CA GLU A 53 15.33 -10.73 -7.10
C GLU A 53 14.52 -12.03 -7.00
N GLY A 54 13.98 -12.51 -8.13
CA GLY A 54 13.28 -13.79 -8.20
C GLY A 54 11.84 -13.76 -7.68
N LEU A 55 11.17 -12.61 -7.77
CA LEU A 55 9.83 -12.39 -7.21
C LEU A 55 8.69 -12.57 -8.23
N GLY A 56 9.00 -12.87 -9.50
CA GLY A 56 8.01 -13.04 -10.55
C GLY A 56 7.47 -11.71 -11.10
N ASP A 57 6.21 -11.69 -11.50
CA ASP A 57 5.60 -10.51 -12.11
C ASP A 57 5.17 -9.48 -11.04
N LEU A 58 5.97 -8.43 -10.90
CA LEU A 58 5.69 -7.27 -10.06
C LEU A 58 5.13 -6.08 -10.84
N SER A 59 4.61 -6.28 -12.04
CA SER A 59 3.98 -5.20 -12.83
C SER A 59 2.80 -4.54 -12.10
N HIS A 60 2.17 -5.26 -11.20
CA HIS A 60 1.27 -4.77 -10.17
C HIS A 60 1.50 -5.60 -8.91
N ALA A 61 1.99 -4.98 -7.86
CA ALA A 61 2.33 -5.67 -6.62
C ALA A 61 2.02 -4.81 -5.40
N SER A 62 1.75 -5.47 -4.29
CA SER A 62 1.66 -4.84 -2.98
C SER A 62 2.52 -5.57 -1.96
N ILE A 63 2.82 -4.91 -0.86
CA ILE A 63 3.67 -5.45 0.21
C ILE A 63 3.04 -5.12 1.55
N VAL A 64 2.96 -6.12 2.42
CA VAL A 64 2.68 -5.94 3.85
C VAL A 64 3.85 -6.47 4.67
N TYR A 65 3.97 -6.03 5.91
CA TYR A 65 5.09 -6.40 6.77
C TYR A 65 4.66 -7.27 7.94
N GLY A 66 5.54 -8.18 8.35
CA GLY A 66 5.48 -8.79 9.68
C GLY A 66 5.62 -7.73 10.77
N ARG A 67 5.03 -7.98 11.94
CA ARG A 67 5.01 -6.99 13.03
C ARG A 67 6.40 -6.66 13.59
N ASP A 68 7.42 -7.48 13.29
CA ASP A 68 8.83 -7.20 13.59
C ASP A 68 9.52 -6.25 12.60
N GLY A 69 8.85 -5.89 11.49
CA GLY A 69 9.40 -5.06 10.42
C GLY A 69 10.57 -5.69 9.65
N ARG A 70 10.94 -6.96 9.94
CA ARG A 70 12.04 -7.66 9.27
C ARG A 70 11.60 -8.35 7.99
N TYR A 71 10.41 -8.96 8.02
CA TYR A 71 9.89 -9.71 6.89
C TYR A 71 8.83 -8.93 6.13
N GLY A 72 9.01 -8.84 4.81
CA GLY A 72 7.99 -8.36 3.88
C GLY A 72 7.27 -9.52 3.20
N TYR A 73 5.98 -9.38 2.96
CA TYR A 73 5.16 -10.32 2.22
C TYR A 73 4.68 -9.62 0.95
N VAL A 74 5.12 -10.15 -0.19
CA VAL A 74 4.97 -9.54 -1.51
C VAL A 74 3.94 -10.32 -2.30
N PHE A 75 2.92 -9.62 -2.80
CA PHE A 75 1.87 -10.18 -3.64
C PHE A 75 2.13 -9.74 -5.07
N GLY A 76 2.38 -10.70 -5.96
CA GLY A 76 2.66 -10.47 -7.37
C GLY A 76 1.45 -10.76 -8.26
N ARG A 77 1.44 -10.10 -9.43
CA ARG A 77 0.34 -10.24 -10.39
C ARG A 77 0.19 -11.67 -10.94
N ASP A 78 1.25 -12.45 -10.92
CA ASP A 78 1.27 -13.87 -11.31
C ASP A 78 0.68 -14.82 -10.25
N GLY A 79 0.00 -14.29 -9.23
CA GLY A 79 -0.50 -15.07 -8.10
C GLY A 79 0.58 -15.46 -7.09
N GLY A 80 1.78 -14.91 -7.24
CA GLY A 80 2.91 -15.16 -6.34
C GLY A 80 2.71 -14.52 -4.97
N LEU A 81 3.03 -15.28 -3.92
CA LEU A 81 3.21 -14.81 -2.56
C LEU A 81 4.65 -15.12 -2.15
N SER A 82 5.41 -14.08 -1.82
CA SER A 82 6.81 -14.20 -1.44
C SER A 82 7.04 -13.60 -0.06
N LYS A 83 7.72 -14.35 0.82
CA LYS A 83 8.27 -13.85 2.07
C LYS A 83 9.72 -13.43 1.83
N VAL A 84 10.07 -12.20 2.12
CA VAL A 84 11.42 -11.65 1.93
C VAL A 84 12.00 -11.19 3.27
N ASP A 85 13.31 -11.37 3.45
CA ASP A 85 14.07 -10.86 4.60
C ASP A 85 14.79 -9.57 4.19
N LEU A 86 14.45 -8.45 4.82
CA LEU A 86 15.00 -7.14 4.51
C LEU A 86 16.47 -7.01 4.95
N LEU A 87 16.83 -7.63 6.08
CA LEU A 87 18.21 -7.56 6.62
C LEU A 87 19.19 -8.38 5.77
N GLU A 88 18.75 -9.58 5.38
CA GLU A 88 19.56 -10.47 4.54
C GLU A 88 19.40 -10.21 3.05
N ARG A 89 18.41 -9.39 2.67
CA ARG A 89 18.09 -9.03 1.28
C ARG A 89 17.91 -10.25 0.38
N ARG A 90 17.08 -11.19 0.81
CA ARG A 90 16.79 -12.42 0.08
C ARG A 90 15.34 -12.85 0.17
N VAL A 91 14.91 -13.65 -0.78
CA VAL A 91 13.67 -14.41 -0.71
C VAL A 91 13.85 -15.53 0.31
N VAL A 92 12.96 -15.59 1.30
CA VAL A 92 12.91 -16.69 2.28
C VAL A 92 12.11 -17.85 1.72
N ARG A 93 10.93 -17.56 1.19
CA ARG A 93 10.05 -18.54 0.53
C ARG A 93 9.19 -17.82 -0.50
N ARG A 94 8.90 -18.48 -1.61
CA ARG A 94 7.95 -18.05 -2.63
C ARG A 94 7.08 -19.21 -3.04
N LEU A 95 5.80 -18.94 -3.25
CA LEU A 95 4.84 -19.87 -3.83
C LEU A 95 3.91 -19.12 -4.79
N VAL A 96 3.39 -19.81 -5.80
CA VAL A 96 2.30 -19.31 -6.65
C VAL A 96 1.02 -19.93 -6.11
N GLN A 97 0.13 -19.11 -5.57
CA GLN A 97 -1.04 -19.59 -4.84
C GLN A 97 -2.36 -19.35 -5.58
N ALA A 98 -2.33 -18.57 -6.66
CA ALA A 98 -3.48 -18.23 -7.49
C ALA A 98 -3.04 -17.89 -8.92
N GLY A 99 -3.97 -17.59 -9.80
CA GLY A 99 -3.67 -17.09 -11.14
C GLY A 99 -3.37 -15.60 -11.19
N ASN A 100 -4.01 -14.82 -10.30
CA ASN A 100 -3.81 -13.38 -10.19
C ASN A 100 -4.14 -12.91 -8.76
N ALA A 101 -3.16 -12.37 -8.07
CA ALA A 101 -3.30 -11.87 -6.72
C ALA A 101 -2.44 -10.62 -6.51
N ILE A 102 -3.03 -9.48 -6.30
CA ILE A 102 -2.31 -8.20 -6.22
C ILE A 102 -2.46 -7.51 -4.87
N GLY A 103 -3.16 -8.10 -3.93
CA GLY A 103 -3.40 -7.53 -2.61
C GLY A 103 -3.31 -8.55 -1.49
N GLY A 104 -3.02 -8.07 -0.31
CA GLY A 104 -3.02 -8.88 0.89
C GLY A 104 -2.94 -8.04 2.15
N ALA A 105 -3.11 -8.70 3.28
CA ALA A 105 -3.05 -8.08 4.60
C ALA A 105 -2.36 -9.00 5.61
N MET A 106 -1.86 -8.42 6.70
CA MET A 106 -1.28 -9.13 7.84
C MET A 106 -2.23 -9.03 9.02
N SER A 107 -2.50 -10.15 9.70
CA SER A 107 -3.32 -10.14 10.93
C SER A 107 -2.71 -9.25 12.01
N GLN A 108 -3.54 -8.75 12.93
CA GLN A 108 -3.09 -7.86 13.99
C GLN A 108 -2.02 -8.49 14.89
N ASP A 109 -2.10 -9.80 15.12
CA ASP A 109 -1.12 -10.56 15.89
C ASP A 109 0.13 -10.98 15.08
N GLY A 110 0.15 -10.70 13.78
CA GLY A 110 1.27 -11.00 12.88
C GLY A 110 1.46 -12.47 12.52
N ARG A 111 0.48 -13.35 12.83
CA ARG A 111 0.59 -14.79 12.59
C ARG A 111 0.03 -15.25 11.25
N VAL A 112 -0.85 -14.48 10.64
CA VAL A 112 -1.58 -14.84 9.43
C VAL A 112 -1.37 -13.81 8.32
N VAL A 113 -1.01 -14.28 7.15
CA VAL A 113 -1.01 -13.52 5.89
C VAL A 113 -2.23 -13.91 5.08
N ALA A 114 -3.03 -12.93 4.70
CA ALA A 114 -4.18 -13.10 3.82
C ALA A 114 -3.84 -12.63 2.40
N ALA A 115 -4.07 -13.47 1.38
CA ALA A 115 -3.91 -13.15 -0.03
C ALA A 115 -5.28 -12.98 -0.70
N ALA A 116 -5.50 -11.81 -1.27
CA ALA A 116 -6.72 -11.47 -2.00
C ALA A 116 -6.58 -11.83 -3.47
N ASN A 117 -7.47 -12.67 -3.99
CA ASN A 117 -7.35 -13.21 -5.33
C ASN A 117 -8.38 -12.60 -6.29
N TYR A 118 -7.88 -12.18 -7.46
CA TYR A 118 -8.74 -11.85 -8.60
C TYR A 118 -9.15 -13.12 -9.34
N GLU A 119 -8.24 -14.07 -9.49
CA GLU A 119 -8.43 -15.37 -10.14
C GLU A 119 -7.83 -16.48 -9.26
N PRO A 120 -8.63 -17.43 -8.85
CA PRO A 120 -10.05 -17.70 -9.19
C PRO A 120 -11.07 -16.87 -8.38
N GLY A 121 -10.66 -15.85 -7.66
CA GLY A 121 -11.43 -15.13 -6.64
C GLY A 121 -11.26 -15.78 -5.25
N GLY A 122 -11.75 -15.06 -4.23
CA GLY A 122 -11.68 -15.53 -2.85
C GLY A 122 -10.41 -15.09 -2.10
N LEU A 123 -10.36 -15.48 -0.83
CA LEU A 123 -9.27 -15.18 0.07
C LEU A 123 -8.56 -16.46 0.48
N ARG A 124 -7.22 -16.43 0.56
CA ARG A 124 -6.43 -17.52 1.13
C ARG A 124 -5.64 -17.03 2.33
N LEU A 125 -5.64 -17.84 3.38
CA LEU A 125 -4.89 -17.57 4.61
C LEU A 125 -3.66 -18.47 4.67
N PHE A 126 -2.54 -17.89 5.07
CA PHE A 126 -1.25 -18.57 5.21
C PHE A 126 -0.65 -18.26 6.58
N ASP A 127 0.07 -19.24 7.13
CA ASP A 127 0.93 -19.01 8.29
C ASP A 127 2.06 -18.04 7.93
N ALA A 128 2.22 -16.96 8.68
CA ALA A 128 3.19 -15.93 8.37
C ALA A 128 4.65 -16.40 8.54
N ALA A 129 4.90 -17.36 9.42
CA ALA A 129 6.26 -17.88 9.64
C ALA A 129 6.70 -18.78 8.49
N THR A 130 5.82 -19.69 8.04
CA THR A 130 6.16 -20.78 7.12
C THR A 130 5.60 -20.62 5.72
N LEU A 131 4.59 -19.77 5.51
CA LEU A 131 3.74 -19.69 4.30
C LEU A 131 3.00 -21.01 3.98
N GLU A 132 2.76 -21.87 4.99
CA GLU A 132 1.88 -23.01 4.80
C GLU A 132 0.43 -22.53 4.72
N PRO A 133 -0.40 -23.10 3.81
CA PRO A 133 -1.80 -22.74 3.71
C PRO A 133 -2.57 -23.16 4.96
N LEU A 134 -3.42 -22.29 5.47
CA LEU A 134 -4.25 -22.48 6.65
C LEU A 134 -5.72 -22.69 6.28
N ALA A 135 -6.26 -21.83 5.42
CA ALA A 135 -7.64 -21.90 4.95
C ALA A 135 -7.82 -21.25 3.57
N GLU A 136 -8.84 -21.67 2.86
CA GLU A 136 -9.37 -21.00 1.67
C GLU A 136 -10.81 -20.57 1.95
N ILE A 137 -11.12 -19.31 1.66
CA ILE A 137 -12.46 -18.73 1.77
C ILE A 137 -12.92 -18.40 0.34
N PRO A 138 -13.70 -19.30 -0.29
CA PRO A 138 -14.22 -19.06 -1.63
C PRO A 138 -15.26 -17.95 -1.58
N SER A 139 -15.10 -16.94 -2.44
CA SER A 139 -16.04 -15.81 -2.56
C SER A 139 -17.24 -16.14 -3.44
N ALA A 140 -17.85 -17.30 -3.23
CA ALA A 140 -18.98 -17.76 -4.02
C ALA A 140 -20.22 -16.86 -3.81
N TRP A 141 -20.86 -16.48 -4.91
CA TRP A 141 -22.04 -15.62 -4.91
C TRP A 141 -23.02 -16.02 -6.03
N GLY A 142 -24.27 -15.57 -5.91
CA GLY A 142 -25.35 -15.91 -6.86
C GLY A 142 -25.69 -17.38 -6.88
N GLU A 143 -26.73 -17.74 -7.64
CA GLU A 143 -27.25 -19.11 -7.75
C GLU A 143 -26.28 -20.09 -8.44
N GLY A 144 -25.42 -19.57 -9.33
CA GLY A 144 -24.40 -20.37 -10.04
C GLY A 144 -23.10 -20.58 -9.27
N GLY A 145 -22.95 -20.02 -8.07
CA GLY A 145 -21.74 -20.17 -7.25
C GLY A 145 -20.49 -19.60 -7.87
N ALA A 146 -20.60 -18.61 -8.78
CA ALA A 146 -19.47 -17.91 -9.35
C ALA A 146 -18.61 -17.26 -8.25
N ARG A 147 -17.29 -17.21 -8.44
CA ARG A 147 -16.39 -16.56 -7.49
C ARG A 147 -16.19 -15.09 -7.86
N ALA A 148 -16.34 -14.21 -6.88
CA ALA A 148 -16.07 -12.78 -7.05
C ALA A 148 -14.60 -12.45 -6.79
N LYS A 149 -14.08 -11.44 -7.47
CA LYS A 149 -12.76 -10.86 -7.15
C LYS A 149 -12.77 -10.24 -5.76
N VAL A 150 -11.74 -10.53 -4.99
CA VAL A 150 -11.48 -9.86 -3.73
C VAL A 150 -10.65 -8.61 -3.99
N VAL A 151 -11.17 -7.46 -3.58
CA VAL A 151 -10.52 -6.15 -3.74
C VAL A 151 -10.56 -5.36 -2.43
N GLY A 152 -9.69 -4.37 -2.29
CA GLY A 152 -9.71 -3.47 -1.14
C GLY A 152 -9.50 -4.15 0.21
N ILE A 153 -8.70 -5.22 0.24
CA ILE A 153 -8.43 -5.93 1.50
C ILE A 153 -7.61 -5.07 2.46
N ALA A 154 -8.02 -5.09 3.72
CA ALA A 154 -7.30 -4.49 4.84
C ALA A 154 -7.41 -5.37 6.09
N ASP A 155 -6.43 -5.27 6.98
CA ASP A 155 -6.56 -5.80 8.33
C ASP A 155 -7.48 -4.91 9.17
N ALA A 156 -8.18 -5.53 10.10
CA ALA A 156 -9.15 -4.89 10.98
C ALA A 156 -8.95 -5.35 12.42
N PRO A 157 -9.44 -4.59 13.43
CA PRO A 157 -9.27 -4.96 14.83
C PRO A 157 -9.75 -6.39 15.14
N GLY A 158 -9.03 -7.08 16.03
CA GLY A 158 -9.39 -8.41 16.50
C GLY A 158 -9.02 -9.55 15.54
N ASN A 159 -7.86 -9.45 14.86
CA ASN A 159 -7.39 -10.45 13.87
C ASN A 159 -8.37 -10.68 12.73
N ARG A 160 -9.10 -9.65 12.34
CA ARG A 160 -10.05 -9.71 11.23
C ARG A 160 -9.45 -9.14 9.96
N PHE A 161 -9.97 -9.58 8.83
CA PHE A 161 -9.74 -9.01 7.51
C PHE A 161 -11.06 -8.52 6.95
N VAL A 162 -11.07 -7.34 6.34
CA VAL A 162 -12.23 -6.77 5.66
C VAL A 162 -11.89 -6.52 4.21
N PHE A 163 -12.82 -6.79 3.30
CA PHE A 163 -12.62 -6.62 1.85
C PHE A 163 -13.94 -6.50 1.09
N SER A 164 -13.84 -5.98 -0.11
CA SER A 164 -14.94 -5.88 -1.06
C SER A 164 -14.96 -7.06 -2.02
N LEU A 165 -16.14 -7.52 -2.39
CA LEU A 165 -16.38 -8.50 -3.45
C LEU A 165 -16.96 -7.78 -4.67
N PHE A 166 -16.15 -7.63 -5.70
CA PHE A 166 -16.43 -6.76 -6.84
C PHE A 166 -17.72 -7.11 -7.58
N GLU A 167 -17.87 -8.35 -8.04
CA GLU A 167 -19.02 -8.79 -8.80
C GLU A 167 -20.26 -9.00 -7.91
N ALA A 168 -20.05 -9.41 -6.66
CA ALA A 168 -21.12 -9.71 -5.72
C ALA A 168 -21.81 -8.45 -5.16
N GLY A 169 -21.13 -7.30 -5.15
CA GLY A 169 -21.66 -6.09 -4.50
C GLY A 169 -21.73 -6.21 -2.98
N GLU A 170 -20.86 -7.01 -2.38
CA GLU A 170 -20.82 -7.31 -0.95
C GLU A 170 -19.50 -6.83 -0.32
N ILE A 171 -19.50 -6.62 0.98
CA ILE A 171 -18.31 -6.48 1.82
C ILE A 171 -18.31 -7.65 2.79
N TRP A 172 -17.17 -8.34 2.90
CA TRP A 172 -17.00 -9.44 3.85
C TRP A 172 -15.99 -9.11 4.92
N ILE A 173 -16.25 -9.63 6.12
CA ILE A 173 -15.33 -9.61 7.25
C ILE A 173 -15.00 -11.05 7.60
N VAL A 174 -13.71 -11.38 7.62
CA VAL A 174 -13.22 -12.70 8.00
C VAL A 174 -12.50 -12.58 9.34
N ASP A 175 -13.01 -13.27 10.34
CA ASP A 175 -12.34 -13.42 11.63
C ASP A 175 -11.35 -14.61 11.53
N ALA A 176 -10.07 -14.31 11.63
CA ALA A 176 -8.97 -15.26 11.57
C ALA A 176 -8.36 -15.53 12.97
N SER A 177 -9.10 -15.36 14.05
CA SER A 177 -8.67 -15.72 15.41
C SER A 177 -8.36 -17.21 15.53
N ASP A 178 -9.16 -18.06 14.88
CA ASP A 178 -8.78 -19.43 14.49
C ASP A 178 -8.58 -19.48 12.97
N PRO A 179 -7.35 -19.35 12.48
CA PRO A 179 -7.11 -19.22 11.06
C PRO A 179 -7.32 -20.51 10.25
N ARG A 180 -7.51 -21.65 10.92
CA ARG A 180 -7.89 -22.93 10.26
C ARG A 180 -9.39 -23.09 10.12
N GLN A 181 -10.17 -22.37 10.92
CA GLN A 181 -11.63 -22.35 10.91
C GLN A 181 -12.15 -20.91 10.96
N PRO A 182 -11.79 -20.06 9.97
CA PRO A 182 -12.15 -18.64 9.98
C PRO A 182 -13.66 -18.46 9.89
N ALA A 183 -14.20 -17.57 10.70
CA ALA A 183 -15.60 -17.17 10.62
C ALA A 183 -15.79 -16.05 9.58
N VAL A 184 -16.84 -16.15 8.77
CA VAL A 184 -17.12 -15.18 7.70
C VAL A 184 -18.43 -14.48 7.98
N MET A 185 -18.40 -13.15 8.12
CA MET A 185 -19.58 -12.29 8.13
C MET A 185 -19.73 -11.65 6.74
N ARG A 186 -20.92 -11.80 6.17
CA ARG A 186 -21.26 -11.21 4.87
C ARG A 186 -22.13 -9.98 5.08
N ILE A 187 -21.77 -8.87 4.43
CA ILE A 187 -22.54 -7.62 4.41
C ILE A 187 -23.04 -7.44 2.97
N PRO A 188 -24.28 -7.84 2.69
CA PRO A 188 -24.87 -7.73 1.36
C PRO A 188 -25.23 -6.27 1.02
N ASN A 189 -25.51 -6.02 -0.27
CA ASN A 189 -26.02 -4.73 -0.77
C ASN A 189 -25.08 -3.55 -0.45
N ALA A 190 -23.78 -3.78 -0.42
CA ALA A 190 -22.79 -2.72 -0.22
C ALA A 190 -22.69 -1.76 -1.42
N GLY A 191 -23.23 -2.15 -2.58
CA GLY A 191 -23.30 -1.33 -3.77
C GLY A 191 -22.81 -2.03 -5.01
N ARG A 192 -22.97 -1.37 -6.17
CA ARG A 192 -22.52 -1.94 -7.43
C ARG A 192 -21.01 -1.87 -7.55
N GLN A 193 -20.38 -3.03 -7.66
CA GLN A 193 -18.93 -3.17 -7.87
C GLN A 193 -18.11 -2.38 -6.82
N PRO A 194 -18.27 -2.67 -5.50
CA PRO A 194 -17.38 -2.09 -4.51
C PRO A 194 -15.94 -2.48 -4.87
N TYR A 195 -15.04 -1.50 -4.84
CA TYR A 195 -13.68 -1.69 -5.32
C TYR A 195 -12.67 -1.52 -4.19
N ASP A 196 -11.68 -0.65 -4.37
CA ASP A 196 -10.70 -0.41 -3.33
C ASP A 196 -11.34 0.20 -2.08
N GLY A 197 -10.82 -0.19 -0.94
CA GLY A 197 -11.22 0.31 0.35
C GLY A 197 -10.04 0.51 1.29
N PHE A 198 -10.29 1.21 2.37
CA PHE A 198 -9.34 1.36 3.46
C PHE A 198 -10.03 1.37 4.82
N VAL A 199 -9.26 1.08 5.86
CA VAL A 199 -9.71 1.20 7.25
C VAL A 199 -9.19 2.52 7.82
N THR A 200 -10.04 3.27 8.52
CA THR A 200 -9.63 4.50 9.21
C THR A 200 -8.58 4.21 10.27
N PRO A 201 -7.68 5.17 10.60
CA PRO A 201 -6.59 4.94 11.54
C PRO A 201 -7.01 4.49 12.95
N ASP A 202 -8.25 4.79 13.35
CA ASP A 202 -8.86 4.33 14.61
C ASP A 202 -9.38 2.88 14.53
N GLY A 203 -9.31 2.25 13.36
CA GLY A 203 -9.79 0.90 13.11
C GLY A 203 -11.31 0.75 13.08
N ARG A 204 -12.06 1.85 13.05
CA ARG A 204 -13.52 1.80 13.15
C ARG A 204 -14.22 1.65 11.82
N TRP A 205 -13.82 2.41 10.81
CA TRP A 205 -14.58 2.50 9.57
C TRP A 205 -13.85 1.81 8.43
N TYR A 206 -14.52 0.93 7.71
CA TYR A 206 -14.10 0.49 6.38
C TYR A 206 -14.91 1.25 5.34
N ILE A 207 -14.21 1.87 4.40
CA ILE A 207 -14.79 2.69 3.34
C ILE A 207 -14.39 2.10 2.01
N ALA A 208 -15.36 1.78 1.16
CA ALA A 208 -15.13 1.27 -0.17
C ALA A 208 -15.70 2.20 -1.23
N GLY A 209 -14.91 2.49 -2.27
CA GLY A 209 -15.37 3.19 -3.45
C GLY A 209 -16.25 2.28 -4.32
N LEU A 210 -17.23 2.85 -5.00
CA LEU A 210 -18.13 2.10 -5.85
C LEU A 210 -17.79 2.34 -7.32
N TYR A 211 -17.28 1.30 -7.98
CA TYR A 211 -16.91 1.40 -9.39
C TYR A 211 -18.14 1.45 -10.31
N GLY A 212 -19.16 0.71 -9.98
CA GLY A 212 -20.38 0.56 -10.79
C GLY A 212 -21.39 1.70 -10.65
N GLU A 213 -21.24 2.57 -9.66
CA GLU A 213 -22.16 3.67 -9.39
C GLU A 213 -21.47 4.79 -8.61
N ASP A 214 -22.14 5.91 -8.43
CA ASP A 214 -21.65 7.02 -7.64
C ASP A 214 -21.84 6.75 -6.13
N GLY A 215 -20.96 7.36 -5.31
CA GLY A 215 -20.97 7.21 -3.87
C GLY A 215 -19.99 6.19 -3.34
N LEU A 216 -20.06 5.98 -2.03
CA LEU A 216 -19.17 5.13 -1.27
C LEU A 216 -19.98 4.25 -0.33
N ALA A 217 -19.46 3.05 -0.05
CA ALA A 217 -19.96 2.19 1.01
C ALA A 217 -19.16 2.40 2.29
N LEU A 218 -19.83 2.56 3.41
CA LEU A 218 -19.25 2.75 4.73
C LEU A 218 -19.75 1.66 5.68
N VAL A 219 -18.83 0.94 6.32
CA VAL A 219 -19.12 -0.10 7.31
C VAL A 219 -18.49 0.26 8.63
N ASP A 220 -19.27 0.24 9.72
CA ASP A 220 -18.77 0.37 11.09
C ASP A 220 -18.23 -1.00 11.54
N LEU A 221 -16.91 -1.15 11.62
CA LEU A 221 -16.25 -2.39 12.04
C LEU A 221 -16.44 -2.68 13.53
N TRP A 222 -16.92 -1.72 14.32
CA TRP A 222 -17.27 -1.91 15.72
C TRP A 222 -18.73 -2.40 15.89
N ALA A 223 -19.56 -2.21 14.87
CA ALA A 223 -20.95 -2.65 14.83
C ALA A 223 -21.32 -3.14 13.41
N PRO A 224 -20.61 -4.15 12.87
CA PRO A 224 -20.74 -4.55 11.47
C PRO A 224 -22.10 -5.18 11.14
N GLU A 225 -22.84 -5.64 12.12
CA GLU A 225 -24.22 -6.13 11.98
C GLU A 225 -25.20 -5.06 11.49
N GLN A 226 -24.86 -3.78 11.58
CA GLN A 226 -25.64 -2.67 11.02
C GLN A 226 -25.57 -2.63 9.47
N GLY A 227 -24.66 -3.39 8.88
CA GLY A 227 -24.50 -3.46 7.43
C GLY A 227 -23.74 -2.27 6.84
N ALA A 228 -23.81 -2.14 5.51
CA ALA A 228 -23.19 -1.06 4.78
C ALA A 228 -24.13 0.14 4.63
N ARG A 229 -23.62 1.34 4.94
CA ARG A 229 -24.31 2.61 4.72
C ARG A 229 -23.77 3.32 3.49
N ARG A 230 -24.65 3.88 2.67
CA ARG A 230 -24.26 4.75 1.56
C ARG A 230 -23.94 6.14 2.05
N ILE A 231 -22.82 6.67 1.59
CA ILE A 231 -22.42 8.06 1.79
C ILE A 231 -22.06 8.69 0.44
N LEU A 232 -22.22 10.01 0.35
CA LEU A 232 -21.83 10.81 -0.80
C LEU A 232 -22.42 10.30 -2.15
N SER A 233 -23.67 9.88 -2.14
CA SER A 233 -24.34 9.23 -3.31
C SER A 233 -24.43 10.11 -4.56
N GLY A 234 -24.30 11.42 -4.43
CA GLY A 234 -24.24 12.35 -5.58
C GLY A 234 -22.82 12.61 -6.09
N TYR A 235 -21.82 11.95 -5.54
CA TYR A 235 -20.43 12.16 -5.88
C TYR A 235 -19.82 10.93 -6.53
N GLY A 236 -19.29 11.08 -7.72
CA GLY A 236 -18.80 9.96 -8.49
C GLY A 236 -17.59 10.27 -9.35
N ARG A 237 -17.36 9.37 -10.30
CA ARG A 237 -16.24 9.39 -11.26
C ARG A 237 -16.26 10.58 -12.22
N GLY A 238 -17.32 11.35 -12.30
CA GLY A 238 -17.51 12.35 -13.33
C GLY A 238 -17.73 11.73 -14.73
N GLN A 239 -17.58 12.54 -15.79
CA GLN A 239 -17.83 12.11 -17.17
C GLN A 239 -16.55 11.87 -17.97
N GLU A 240 -15.39 12.21 -17.41
CA GLU A 240 -14.12 12.04 -18.10
C GLU A 240 -13.73 10.56 -18.17
N PRO A 241 -13.25 10.06 -19.32
CA PRO A 241 -12.74 8.71 -19.40
C PRO A 241 -11.61 8.49 -18.38
N MET A 242 -11.74 7.45 -17.59
CA MET A 242 -10.71 7.11 -16.61
C MET A 242 -9.64 6.23 -17.25
N PRO A 243 -8.38 6.67 -17.30
CA PRO A 243 -7.29 5.88 -17.90
C PRO A 243 -6.94 4.66 -17.05
N VAL A 244 -7.36 4.65 -15.78
CA VAL A 244 -7.25 3.52 -14.87
C VAL A 244 -8.61 3.35 -14.22
N TYR A 245 -9.21 2.19 -14.36
CA TYR A 245 -10.52 1.85 -13.77
C TYR A 245 -10.45 1.74 -12.26
N LYS A 246 -10.11 2.82 -11.57
CA LYS A 246 -9.86 2.71 -10.13
C LYS A 246 -10.37 3.92 -9.40
N MET A 247 -11.34 3.68 -8.59
CA MET A 247 -11.73 4.53 -7.48
C MET A 247 -11.34 3.87 -6.18
N PRO A 248 -10.91 4.67 -5.30
CA PRO A 248 -9.52 5.09 -5.16
C PRO A 248 -8.68 3.86 -4.94
N HIS A 249 -7.42 3.91 -5.36
CA HIS A 249 -6.47 2.85 -5.02
C HIS A 249 -6.40 2.66 -3.51
N LEU A 250 -6.17 1.44 -3.10
CA LEU A 250 -5.75 1.09 -1.75
C LEU A 250 -4.77 2.16 -1.26
N ARG A 251 -5.16 2.91 -0.22
CA ARG A 251 -4.38 4.03 0.33
C ARG A 251 -4.27 5.28 -0.56
N GLY A 252 -5.11 5.38 -1.58
CA GLY A 252 -5.29 6.62 -2.31
C GLY A 252 -6.08 7.68 -1.57
N TRP A 253 -6.45 7.40 -0.32
CA TRP A 253 -7.20 8.30 0.56
C TRP A 253 -6.33 8.76 1.72
N ALA A 254 -6.63 9.93 2.24
CA ALA A 254 -5.92 10.47 3.38
C ALA A 254 -6.90 10.88 4.48
N ILE A 255 -6.49 10.65 5.73
CA ILE A 255 -7.16 11.23 6.90
C ILE A 255 -6.18 12.23 7.54
N ALA A 256 -6.66 13.45 7.74
CA ALA A 256 -5.91 14.52 8.40
C ALA A 256 -6.82 15.20 9.44
N GLY A 257 -6.61 14.88 10.69
CA GLY A 257 -7.53 15.30 11.77
C GLY A 257 -8.94 14.77 11.53
N PRO A 258 -9.98 15.61 11.57
CA PRO A 258 -11.36 15.19 11.33
C PRO A 258 -11.74 15.11 9.86
N LEU A 259 -10.82 15.37 8.94
CA LEU A 259 -11.10 15.44 7.51
C LEU A 259 -10.51 14.23 6.79
N ALA A 260 -11.30 13.65 5.87
CA ALA A 260 -10.86 12.71 4.87
C ALA A 260 -10.71 13.42 3.51
N PHE A 261 -9.64 13.10 2.80
CA PHE A 261 -9.32 13.63 1.47
C PHE A 261 -9.36 12.49 0.48
N LEU A 262 -10.26 12.57 -0.49
CA LEU A 262 -10.57 11.51 -1.44
C LEU A 262 -10.29 11.97 -2.86
N PRO A 263 -9.59 11.17 -3.69
CA PRO A 263 -9.40 11.51 -5.08
C PRO A 263 -10.70 11.36 -5.87
N ALA A 264 -11.18 12.43 -6.46
CA ALA A 264 -12.31 12.39 -7.39
C ALA A 264 -11.79 12.31 -8.82
N ILE A 265 -11.41 11.12 -9.25
CA ILE A 265 -10.60 10.89 -10.44
C ILE A 265 -11.19 11.56 -11.69
N GLY A 266 -12.46 11.35 -11.98
CA GLY A 266 -13.09 11.92 -13.19
C GLY A 266 -13.44 13.40 -13.10
N ARG A 267 -13.07 14.11 -12.03
CA ARG A 267 -13.47 15.51 -11.80
C ARG A 267 -12.31 16.48 -11.60
N HIS A 268 -11.07 16.02 -11.62
CA HIS A 268 -9.87 16.81 -11.34
C HIS A 268 -9.95 17.59 -10.02
N GLU A 269 -10.44 16.95 -8.99
CA GLU A 269 -10.57 17.54 -7.67
C GLU A 269 -10.30 16.51 -6.58
N VAL A 270 -9.90 17.00 -5.41
CA VAL A 270 -9.86 16.24 -4.17
C VAL A 270 -11.10 16.60 -3.37
N LEU A 271 -11.94 15.62 -3.08
CA LEU A 271 -13.11 15.78 -2.22
C LEU A 271 -12.65 15.79 -0.77
N VAL A 272 -13.15 16.73 0.00
CA VAL A 272 -12.90 16.84 1.44
C VAL A 272 -14.19 16.48 2.18
N VAL A 273 -14.08 15.55 3.11
CA VAL A 273 -15.22 14.97 3.84
C VAL A 273 -14.96 15.07 5.34
N ASP A 274 -15.95 15.54 6.10
CA ASP A 274 -15.91 15.48 7.55
C ASP A 274 -16.19 14.05 8.02
N THR A 275 -15.25 13.42 8.74
CA THR A 275 -15.36 12.02 9.17
C THR A 275 -16.33 11.83 10.35
N ARG A 276 -16.80 12.90 10.98
CA ARG A 276 -17.77 12.84 12.10
C ARG A 276 -19.17 12.46 11.63
N ASP A 277 -19.55 12.92 10.44
CA ASP A 277 -20.87 12.65 9.86
C ASP A 277 -20.82 12.13 8.41
N TRP A 278 -19.62 12.05 7.82
CA TRP A 278 -19.36 11.61 6.45
C TRP A 278 -20.01 12.48 5.38
N ARG A 279 -20.05 13.79 5.62
CA ARG A 279 -20.57 14.78 4.68
C ARG A 279 -19.45 15.54 4.01
N GLU A 280 -19.74 16.01 2.81
CA GLU A 280 -18.84 16.90 2.08
C GLU A 280 -18.58 18.18 2.88
N ALA A 281 -17.30 18.47 3.13
CA ALA A 281 -16.81 19.67 3.78
C ALA A 281 -16.20 20.67 2.78
N GLY A 282 -15.81 20.20 1.61
CA GLY A 282 -15.23 21.05 0.58
C GLY A 282 -14.66 20.26 -0.61
N ARG A 283 -14.11 21.01 -1.56
CA ARG A 283 -13.45 20.48 -2.75
C ARG A 283 -12.21 21.30 -3.08
N VAL A 284 -11.17 20.65 -3.51
CA VAL A 284 -9.93 21.31 -3.94
C VAL A 284 -9.70 20.96 -5.41
N PRO A 285 -9.83 21.93 -6.33
CA PRO A 285 -9.45 21.73 -7.73
C PRO A 285 -7.96 21.43 -7.83
N VAL A 286 -7.59 20.42 -8.65
CA VAL A 286 -6.22 19.96 -8.81
C VAL A 286 -5.82 19.82 -10.27
N HIS A 287 -4.51 19.61 -10.52
CA HIS A 287 -3.90 19.63 -11.85
C HIS A 287 -4.49 18.66 -12.87
N GLY A 288 -4.96 17.51 -12.43
CA GLY A 288 -5.44 16.44 -13.30
C GLY A 288 -6.25 15.40 -12.52
N GLN A 289 -6.44 14.24 -13.10
CA GLN A 289 -7.12 13.13 -12.41
C GLN A 289 -6.27 12.64 -11.23
N PRO A 290 -6.66 12.90 -9.98
CA PRO A 290 -5.87 12.49 -8.81
C PRO A 290 -5.92 10.98 -8.64
N VAL A 291 -4.80 10.35 -8.29
CA VAL A 291 -4.70 8.90 -8.08
C VAL A 291 -4.50 8.57 -6.61
N PHE A 292 -3.44 9.11 -6.01
CA PHE A 292 -3.17 8.97 -4.60
C PHE A 292 -3.24 10.33 -3.92
N VAL A 293 -3.92 10.37 -2.79
CA VAL A 293 -3.93 11.49 -1.86
C VAL A 293 -3.35 10.96 -0.56
N VAL A 294 -2.19 11.44 -0.16
CA VAL A 294 -1.45 10.91 0.98
C VAL A 294 -1.25 12.02 2.02
N ALA A 295 -1.71 11.76 3.26
CA ALA A 295 -1.55 12.74 4.34
C ALA A 295 -0.12 12.74 4.87
N GLN A 296 0.45 13.92 5.02
CA GLN A 296 1.64 14.12 5.81
C GLN A 296 1.33 13.72 7.27
N PRO A 297 2.16 12.90 7.93
CA PRO A 297 2.05 12.68 9.36
C PRO A 297 2.00 14.00 10.13
N GLY A 298 1.02 14.14 11.02
CA GLY A 298 0.69 15.42 11.67
C GLY A 298 -0.41 16.23 10.97
N GLY A 299 -0.85 15.80 9.77
CA GLY A 299 -2.09 16.26 9.13
C GLY A 299 -2.09 17.70 8.58
N ARG A 300 -0.93 18.38 8.47
CA ARG A 300 -0.87 19.77 7.99
C ARG A 300 -1.03 19.90 6.48
N SER A 301 -0.67 18.89 5.74
CA SER A 301 -0.82 18.86 4.30
C SER A 301 -1.18 17.47 3.79
N VAL A 302 -1.78 17.44 2.60
CA VAL A 302 -1.95 16.22 1.81
C VAL A 302 -1.24 16.42 0.46
N TRP A 303 -0.61 15.35 -0.02
CA TRP A 303 0.13 15.36 -1.28
C TRP A 303 -0.57 14.48 -2.30
N VAL A 304 -0.66 14.96 -3.54
CA VAL A 304 -1.49 14.37 -4.58
C VAL A 304 -0.66 14.14 -5.83
N ASN A 305 -0.68 12.92 -6.38
CA ASN A 305 -0.18 12.64 -7.73
C ASN A 305 -1.34 12.39 -8.70
N PHE A 306 -1.02 12.29 -9.99
CA PHE A 306 -2.02 12.30 -11.04
C PHE A 306 -1.86 11.14 -12.01
N ALA A 307 -2.96 10.80 -12.70
CA ALA A 307 -2.97 9.84 -13.78
C ALA A 307 -2.36 10.42 -15.07
N PHE A 308 -1.95 9.52 -15.96
CA PHE A 308 -1.56 9.90 -17.33
C PHE A 308 -2.70 10.66 -18.04
N PRO A 309 -2.42 11.70 -18.82
CA PRO A 309 -1.10 12.17 -19.25
C PRO A 309 -0.43 13.20 -18.32
N ARG A 310 -1.05 13.59 -17.22
CA ARG A 310 -0.58 14.65 -16.31
C ARG A 310 0.19 14.10 -15.10
N ASN A 311 0.85 12.97 -15.28
CA ASN A 311 1.48 12.21 -14.20
C ASN A 311 2.96 12.57 -13.93
N ASP A 312 3.37 13.76 -14.31
CA ASP A 312 4.70 14.35 -14.03
C ASP A 312 4.69 15.33 -12.84
N VAL A 313 3.55 15.51 -12.21
CA VAL A 313 3.29 16.52 -11.19
C VAL A 313 2.90 15.89 -9.86
N VAL A 314 3.27 16.55 -8.77
CA VAL A 314 2.74 16.36 -7.42
C VAL A 314 2.28 17.71 -6.90
N GLN A 315 1.08 17.79 -6.34
CA GLN A 315 0.57 18.98 -5.67
C GLN A 315 0.45 18.76 -4.16
N VAL A 316 0.72 19.83 -3.41
CA VAL A 316 0.59 19.88 -1.95
C VAL A 316 -0.60 20.75 -1.62
N ILE A 317 -1.54 20.21 -0.90
CA ILE A 317 -2.74 20.89 -0.41
C ILE A 317 -2.55 21.14 1.09
N ASP A 318 -2.72 22.38 1.52
CA ASP A 318 -2.79 22.73 2.93
C ASP A 318 -4.16 22.35 3.49
N THR A 319 -4.17 21.63 4.60
CA THR A 319 -5.41 21.07 5.16
C THR A 319 -6.26 22.08 5.91
N ALA A 320 -5.68 23.20 6.33
CA ALA A 320 -6.43 24.25 7.03
C ALA A 320 -7.12 25.21 6.05
N THR A 321 -6.44 25.52 4.94
CA THR A 321 -6.96 26.47 3.93
C THR A 321 -7.68 25.78 2.78
N LEU A 322 -7.53 24.46 2.64
CA LEU A 322 -8.05 23.66 1.53
C LEU A 322 -7.59 24.21 0.15
N ALA A 323 -6.35 24.67 0.08
CA ALA A 323 -5.76 25.25 -1.12
C ALA A 323 -4.49 24.52 -1.54
N VAL A 324 -4.24 24.47 -2.85
CA VAL A 324 -2.96 24.01 -3.39
C VAL A 324 -1.89 25.07 -3.09
N VAL A 325 -0.93 24.74 -2.24
CA VAL A 325 0.15 25.67 -1.82
C VAL A 325 1.45 25.43 -2.56
N ARG A 326 1.62 24.27 -3.18
CA ARG A 326 2.83 23.93 -3.95
C ARG A 326 2.53 22.97 -5.08
N THR A 327 3.23 23.14 -6.20
CA THR A 327 3.27 22.20 -7.32
C THR A 327 4.74 21.83 -7.57
N LEU A 328 5.04 20.53 -7.55
CA LEU A 328 6.36 19.95 -7.79
C LEU A 328 6.35 19.15 -9.08
N ARG A 329 7.52 19.04 -9.72
CA ARG A 329 7.74 18.21 -10.91
C ARG A 329 8.85 17.19 -10.67
N PRO A 330 8.59 16.10 -9.94
CA PRO A 330 9.61 15.12 -9.60
C PRO A 330 10.18 14.39 -10.81
N GLY A 331 9.38 14.26 -11.86
CA GLY A 331 9.76 13.55 -13.08
C GLY A 331 8.58 12.89 -13.75
N ARG A 332 8.86 12.04 -14.74
CA ARG A 332 7.83 11.38 -15.56
C ARG A 332 7.25 10.16 -14.87
N ALA A 333 5.93 9.98 -14.98
CA ALA A 333 5.18 8.89 -14.41
C ALA A 333 5.43 8.71 -12.90
N VAL A 334 5.03 9.72 -12.13
CA VAL A 334 5.00 9.66 -10.66
C VAL A 334 3.90 8.69 -10.24
N LEU A 335 4.28 7.54 -9.67
CA LEU A 335 3.33 6.48 -9.34
C LEU A 335 2.98 6.40 -7.86
N HIS A 336 3.91 6.72 -6.96
CA HIS A 336 3.68 6.55 -5.53
C HIS A 336 4.43 7.59 -4.71
N LEU A 337 3.87 7.90 -3.53
CA LEU A 337 4.46 8.76 -2.51
C LEU A 337 4.35 8.04 -1.15
N GLU A 338 5.41 8.13 -0.35
CA GLU A 338 5.40 7.59 1.01
C GLU A 338 6.15 8.54 1.95
N PHE A 339 5.51 8.89 3.07
CA PHE A 339 6.12 9.73 4.09
C PHE A 339 6.90 8.91 5.09
N LEU A 340 8.02 9.46 5.58
CA LEU A 340 8.62 8.94 6.81
C LEU A 340 7.66 9.14 8.00
N PRO A 341 7.74 8.30 9.04
CA PRO A 341 6.80 8.32 10.17
C PRO A 341 6.63 9.67 10.87
N ARG A 342 7.69 10.49 10.90
CA ARG A 342 7.67 11.84 11.49
C ARG A 342 7.20 12.92 10.52
N GLY A 343 6.94 12.57 9.26
CA GLY A 343 6.46 13.49 8.23
C GLY A 343 7.45 14.55 7.78
N GLY A 344 8.73 14.45 8.13
CA GLY A 344 9.76 15.40 7.71
C GLY A 344 10.20 15.22 6.26
N GLU A 345 10.04 14.01 5.73
CA GLU A 345 10.44 13.67 4.37
C GLU A 345 9.35 12.87 3.67
N VAL A 346 9.31 13.00 2.36
CA VAL A 346 8.48 12.20 1.46
C VAL A 346 9.34 11.58 0.36
N TRP A 347 9.15 10.29 0.13
CA TRP A 347 9.79 9.53 -0.93
C TRP A 347 8.83 9.42 -2.11
N ILE A 348 9.30 9.69 -3.32
CA ILE A 348 8.48 9.75 -4.53
C ILE A 348 9.11 8.87 -5.60
N SER A 349 8.31 8.00 -6.24
CA SER A 349 8.76 7.20 -7.38
C SER A 349 8.48 7.92 -8.71
N SER A 350 9.51 8.07 -9.54
CA SER A 350 9.41 8.53 -10.94
C SER A 350 9.76 7.35 -11.83
N ARG A 351 8.73 6.63 -12.33
CA ARG A 351 8.89 5.35 -13.03
C ARG A 351 9.71 5.48 -14.30
N ASP A 352 9.32 6.41 -15.18
CA ASP A 352 9.89 6.52 -16.52
C ASP A 352 11.25 7.23 -16.52
N ASP A 353 11.62 7.85 -15.42
CA ASP A 353 12.97 8.40 -15.21
C ASP A 353 13.86 7.47 -14.38
N HIS A 354 13.39 6.27 -14.04
CA HIS A 354 14.15 5.25 -13.33
C HIS A 354 14.79 5.74 -12.03
N ARG A 355 14.03 6.48 -11.20
CA ARG A 355 14.56 7.05 -9.97
C ARG A 355 13.54 7.21 -8.86
N LEU A 356 14.07 7.25 -7.64
CA LEU A 356 13.38 7.73 -6.45
C LEU A 356 13.90 9.12 -6.12
N LEU A 357 13.02 9.96 -5.61
CA LEU A 357 13.35 11.29 -5.13
C LEU A 357 12.90 11.43 -3.68
N VAL A 358 13.68 12.11 -2.88
CA VAL A 358 13.37 12.42 -1.48
C VAL A 358 13.26 13.92 -1.34
N TYR A 359 12.14 14.40 -0.82
CA TYR A 359 11.90 15.82 -0.56
C TYR A 359 11.71 16.08 0.93
N ASP A 360 12.25 17.22 1.37
CA ASP A 360 11.87 17.83 2.64
C ASP A 360 10.44 18.37 2.56
N THR A 361 9.60 18.01 3.50
CA THR A 361 8.18 18.37 3.47
C THR A 361 7.86 19.81 3.89
N ARG A 362 8.80 20.51 4.49
CA ARG A 362 8.64 21.90 4.92
C ARG A 362 9.12 22.88 3.84
N SER A 363 10.33 22.67 3.35
CA SER A 363 10.95 23.54 2.33
C SER A 363 10.56 23.13 0.91
N HIS A 364 10.10 21.89 0.73
CA HIS A 364 9.87 21.25 -0.56
C HIS A 364 11.14 21.13 -1.42
N ALA A 365 12.30 21.17 -0.80
CA ALA A 365 13.58 20.98 -1.48
C ALA A 365 13.87 19.47 -1.68
N GLU A 366 14.47 19.14 -2.83
CA GLU A 366 14.97 17.79 -3.08
C GLU A 366 16.22 17.55 -2.19
N LEU A 367 16.17 16.48 -1.40
CA LEU A 367 17.24 16.09 -0.46
C LEU A 367 18.15 15.01 -1.04
N ALA A 368 17.57 14.11 -1.83
CA ALA A 368 18.30 12.99 -2.41
C ALA A 368 17.59 12.44 -3.65
N ARG A 369 18.39 11.73 -4.47
CA ARG A 369 17.94 11.03 -5.67
C ARG A 369 18.66 9.69 -5.76
N LEU A 370 17.90 8.60 -5.92
CA LEU A 370 18.42 7.24 -6.00
C LEU A 370 17.99 6.59 -7.32
N PRO A 371 18.87 5.85 -8.00
CA PRO A 371 18.49 5.06 -9.16
C PRO A 371 17.61 3.86 -8.73
N ALA A 372 16.55 3.59 -9.50
CA ALA A 372 15.66 2.46 -9.31
C ALA A 372 15.05 2.04 -10.65
N ALA A 373 14.91 0.75 -10.93
CA ALA A 373 14.48 0.23 -12.23
C ALA A 373 12.95 0.29 -12.39
N SER A 374 12.45 1.35 -13.03
CA SER A 374 11.00 1.60 -13.20
C SER A 374 10.23 1.51 -11.87
N PRO A 375 10.58 2.32 -10.86
CA PRO A 375 10.01 2.20 -9.53
C PRO A 375 8.51 2.49 -9.52
N SER A 376 7.77 1.76 -8.68
CA SER A 376 6.34 1.98 -8.46
C SER A 376 6.03 2.15 -6.98
N GLY A 377 5.49 1.13 -6.32
CA GLY A 377 5.14 1.21 -4.90
C GLY A 377 6.36 1.37 -4.00
N ILE A 378 6.26 2.27 -3.04
CA ILE A 378 7.22 2.47 -1.95
C ILE A 378 6.53 2.02 -0.68
N PHE A 379 7.17 1.12 0.07
CA PHE A 379 6.60 0.51 1.26
C PHE A 379 7.63 0.59 2.39
N LEU A 380 7.41 1.47 3.36
CA LEU A 380 8.30 1.63 4.51
C LEU A 380 7.90 0.67 5.64
N THR A 381 8.88 0.17 6.39
CA THR A 381 8.65 -0.78 7.49
C THR A 381 7.76 -0.23 8.61
N ALA A 382 7.65 1.09 8.74
CA ALA A 382 6.71 1.75 9.65
C ALA A 382 5.24 1.33 9.44
N ARG A 383 4.91 0.79 8.27
CA ARG A 383 3.57 0.23 7.99
C ARG A 383 3.25 -1.01 8.83
N ALA A 384 4.27 -1.73 9.32
CA ALA A 384 4.10 -2.93 10.15
C ALA A 384 3.22 -2.71 11.40
N HIS A 385 3.12 -1.47 11.87
CA HIS A 385 2.42 -1.12 13.10
C HIS A 385 1.14 -0.30 12.88
N ARG A 386 0.72 -0.15 11.62
CA ARG A 386 -0.50 0.58 11.28
C ARG A 386 -1.61 -0.41 10.92
N ILE A 387 -2.81 -0.10 11.38
CA ILE A 387 -4.02 -0.83 10.98
C ILE A 387 -4.46 -0.39 9.59
N GLY A 388 -5.01 -1.33 8.82
CA GLY A 388 -5.49 -1.06 7.48
C GLY A 388 -4.37 -0.95 6.43
N PHE A 389 -3.19 -1.51 6.73
CA PHE A 389 -2.01 -1.37 5.87
C PHE A 389 -1.35 -2.70 5.53
#